data_f7f15b79855a9323d01c81d1a96e63dc
#
_entry.id   f7f15b79855a9323d01c81d1a96e63dc
#
_cell.length_a   1.000
_cell.length_b   1.000
_cell.length_c   1.000
_cell.angle_alpha   90.00
_cell.angle_beta   90.00
_cell.angle_gamma   90.00
#
_symmetry.space_group_name_H-M   'P 1'
#
loop_
_entity.id
_entity.type
_entity.pdbx_description
1 polymer ?
#
loop_
_entity_poly.entity_id
_entity_poly.type
_entity_poly.pdbx_seq_one_letter_code
_entity_poly.pdbx_strand_id
1 'polypeptide(L)'
;MLSTLALTGCQIESSTTTTATQQPSVSDASHYQSIIDAAQGKPSMDVLRVYISQEPLLTDPAQHQANIDSLWLMLTQMKPEQIQGIEADENILLGWVDLLDIYQNNKDDPEALRTGIDDWKTRYPHNPGAKNLPTALVQGTITKVGANPRIALFLPMSGQGQVFGQAIMQGFLDAQKGLPSSPVSQASTAPAASQGSGNDVLDQIYQEVAATVNENANTEVASSTVSIDAVPTNTQSVKVFDTQGKAMPQLVAQATSEGYNLIVGPLLKSDVQAIAQMNAPVNVLALNELDANQLQPRTNLCYFSLSPEDEAKNAANQMRLEGKQMPLVLVPASPFGDRIAKAFAEEWQAKGGGTALMQTFGSTASLKESINRGQGIRMTGTPINVATQGVEQANGSIDAVYIVATRDELTLVKPMIEMAISSRQRPALYASSRSNQGNSNADYRFEMEGVKFSEVPLLAGANNNLRKQAQGKVNNDYSLFRLYAMGIDAWSLANNYDNLQNNGQFRVNGASGMLSVHENCVIYRELPWLQFKQGQVKPAQ
;
A
#
# COMPACT_ATOMS: atom_id res chain seq x y z
N MET A 1 -5.97 -81.59 -53.14
CA MET A 1 -5.87 -82.59 -52.14
C MET A 1 -4.87 -82.15 -51.10
N LEU A 2 -5.25 -81.74 -50.01
CA LEU A 2 -4.73 -81.91 -48.65
C LEU A 2 -5.54 -80.95 -47.76
N SER A 3 -6.30 -81.58 -46.84
CA SER A 3 -7.00 -80.88 -45.76
C SER A 3 -6.03 -80.50 -44.69
N THR A 4 -6.13 -79.30 -44.15
CA THR A 4 -5.52 -78.97 -42.87
C THR A 4 -6.61 -78.53 -41.89
N LEU A 5 -6.74 -79.26 -40.83
CA LEU A 5 -7.56 -79.01 -39.66
C LEU A 5 -7.01 -77.78 -38.94
N ALA A 6 -7.89 -76.82 -38.62
CA ALA A 6 -7.61 -75.76 -37.69
C ALA A 6 -8.09 -76.14 -36.31
N LEU A 7 -7.21 -76.16 -35.32
CA LEU A 7 -7.54 -76.26 -33.88
C LEU A 7 -7.81 -74.89 -33.36
N THR A 8 -9.04 -74.69 -32.83
CA THR A 8 -9.44 -73.52 -32.07
C THR A 8 -9.00 -73.68 -30.63
N GLY A 9 -7.98 -72.91 -30.20
CA GLY A 9 -7.60 -72.77 -28.80
C GLY A 9 -8.33 -71.60 -28.16
N CYS A 10 -9.10 -71.88 -27.10
CA CYS A 10 -9.67 -70.84 -26.24
C CYS A 10 -8.55 -70.18 -25.42
N GLN A 11 -8.30 -68.89 -25.66
CA GLN A 11 -7.52 -68.04 -24.74
C GLN A 11 -8.49 -67.45 -23.71
N ILE A 12 -8.22 -67.69 -22.42
CA ILE A 12 -8.85 -67.02 -21.30
C ILE A 12 -8.07 -65.69 -21.14
N GLU A 13 -8.67 -64.58 -21.55
CA GLU A 13 -8.16 -63.23 -21.20
C GLU A 13 -8.48 -62.94 -19.75
N SER A 14 -7.43 -62.89 -18.92
CA SER A 14 -7.50 -62.34 -17.55
C SER A 14 -7.64 -60.80 -17.66
N SER A 15 -8.82 -60.28 -17.45
CA SER A 15 -9.09 -58.86 -17.33
C SER A 15 -8.45 -58.34 -16.03
N THR A 16 -7.23 -57.85 -16.09
CA THR A 16 -6.69 -57.00 -15.05
C THR A 16 -7.31 -55.61 -15.21
N THR A 17 -8.29 -55.33 -14.38
CA THR A 17 -8.87 -53.99 -14.24
C THR A 17 -7.83 -53.06 -13.62
N THR A 18 -7.04 -52.40 -14.47
CA THR A 18 -6.20 -51.28 -14.03
C THR A 18 -7.16 -50.09 -13.83
N THR A 19 -7.43 -49.78 -12.58
CA THR A 19 -8.13 -48.53 -12.21
C THR A 19 -7.23 -47.38 -12.62
N ALA A 20 -7.40 -46.91 -13.83
CA ALA A 20 -6.80 -45.62 -14.26
C ALA A 20 -7.45 -44.53 -13.40
N THR A 21 -6.66 -43.92 -12.54
CA THR A 21 -7.02 -42.68 -11.88
C THR A 21 -7.20 -41.66 -12.99
N GLN A 22 -8.43 -41.41 -13.42
CA GLN A 22 -8.75 -40.36 -14.36
C GLN A 22 -8.37 -39.03 -13.72
N GLN A 23 -7.45 -38.32 -14.34
CA GLN A 23 -7.15 -36.93 -14.00
C GLN A 23 -8.40 -36.10 -14.36
N PRO A 24 -8.98 -35.34 -13.41
CA PRO A 24 -10.24 -34.62 -13.66
C PRO A 24 -10.07 -33.66 -14.85
N SER A 25 -11.05 -33.63 -15.73
CA SER A 25 -11.05 -32.75 -16.91
C SER A 25 -11.66 -31.39 -16.55
N VAL A 26 -11.25 -30.33 -17.25
CA VAL A 26 -11.82 -28.95 -17.08
C VAL A 26 -13.34 -28.95 -17.32
N SER A 27 -13.87 -29.91 -18.12
CA SER A 27 -15.29 -30.09 -18.34
C SER A 27 -16.09 -30.45 -17.08
N ASP A 28 -15.45 -31.17 -16.15
CA ASP A 28 -16.11 -31.61 -14.91
C ASP A 28 -16.27 -30.46 -13.91
N ALA A 29 -15.29 -29.56 -13.80
CA ALA A 29 -15.42 -28.33 -12.99
C ALA A 29 -16.55 -27.42 -13.48
N SER A 30 -16.70 -27.27 -14.79
CA SER A 30 -17.78 -26.49 -15.40
C SER A 30 -19.17 -27.10 -15.14
N HIS A 31 -19.26 -28.42 -15.08
CA HIS A 31 -20.50 -29.13 -14.75
C HIS A 31 -20.94 -28.80 -13.31
N TYR A 32 -20.03 -28.90 -12.33
CA TYR A 32 -20.34 -28.56 -10.94
C TYR A 32 -20.71 -27.08 -10.79
N GLN A 33 -20.00 -26.19 -11.47
CA GLN A 33 -20.34 -24.76 -11.46
C GLN A 33 -21.77 -24.52 -11.97
N SER A 34 -22.21 -25.21 -13.02
CA SER A 34 -23.57 -25.06 -13.52
C SER A 34 -24.67 -25.48 -12.53
N ILE A 35 -24.37 -26.48 -11.69
CA ILE A 35 -25.26 -26.91 -10.60
C ILE A 35 -25.33 -25.88 -9.48
N ILE A 36 -24.17 -25.32 -9.11
CA ILE A 36 -24.05 -24.25 -8.12
C ILE A 36 -24.85 -23.02 -8.56
N ASP A 37 -24.68 -22.60 -9.81
CA ASP A 37 -25.38 -21.46 -10.38
C ASP A 37 -26.90 -21.68 -10.43
N ALA A 38 -27.34 -22.90 -10.76
CA ALA A 38 -28.76 -23.29 -10.79
C ALA A 38 -29.41 -23.26 -9.39
N ALA A 39 -28.61 -23.45 -8.32
CA ALA A 39 -29.11 -23.39 -6.95
C ALA A 39 -29.41 -21.96 -6.49
N GLN A 40 -28.94 -20.92 -7.20
CA GLN A 40 -29.18 -19.51 -6.91
C GLN A 40 -28.90 -19.12 -5.44
N GLY A 41 -27.87 -19.70 -4.86
CA GLY A 41 -27.46 -19.44 -3.47
C GLY A 41 -28.39 -20.05 -2.41
N LYS A 42 -29.33 -20.91 -2.76
CA LYS A 42 -30.21 -21.59 -1.79
C LYS A 42 -29.43 -22.67 -1.03
N PRO A 43 -29.31 -22.59 0.31
CA PRO A 43 -28.58 -23.57 1.08
C PRO A 43 -29.21 -24.96 1.03
N SER A 44 -28.41 -25.98 0.67
CA SER A 44 -28.81 -27.40 0.75
C SER A 44 -27.60 -28.30 0.88
N MET A 45 -27.79 -29.50 1.45
CA MET A 45 -26.73 -30.51 1.59
C MET A 45 -26.21 -30.97 0.22
N ASP A 46 -27.07 -31.07 -0.78
CA ASP A 46 -26.67 -31.49 -2.13
C ASP A 46 -25.72 -30.46 -2.78
N VAL A 47 -25.99 -29.16 -2.61
CA VAL A 47 -25.10 -28.10 -3.12
C VAL A 47 -23.78 -28.06 -2.36
N LEU A 48 -23.76 -28.33 -1.04
CA LEU A 48 -22.51 -28.49 -0.28
C LEU A 48 -21.65 -29.63 -0.84
N ARG A 49 -22.27 -30.79 -1.16
CA ARG A 49 -21.58 -31.91 -1.81
C ARG A 49 -20.98 -31.53 -3.16
N VAL A 50 -21.67 -30.68 -3.91
CA VAL A 50 -21.18 -30.16 -5.20
C VAL A 50 -19.95 -29.28 -5.02
N TYR A 51 -19.93 -28.36 -4.05
CA TYR A 51 -18.74 -27.57 -3.72
C TYR A 51 -17.55 -28.45 -3.30
N ILE A 52 -17.80 -29.48 -2.49
CA ILE A 52 -16.78 -30.46 -2.06
C ILE A 52 -16.23 -31.24 -3.26
N SER A 53 -17.11 -31.64 -4.19
CA SER A 53 -16.71 -32.39 -5.39
C SER A 53 -15.98 -31.52 -6.42
N GLN A 54 -16.27 -30.23 -6.48
CA GLN A 54 -15.60 -29.27 -7.35
C GLN A 54 -14.17 -28.95 -6.87
N GLU A 55 -13.95 -28.91 -5.56
CA GLU A 55 -12.70 -28.45 -4.95
C GLU A 55 -11.42 -29.08 -5.53
N PRO A 56 -11.31 -30.43 -5.67
CA PRO A 56 -10.09 -31.05 -6.21
C PRO A 56 -9.89 -30.80 -7.72
N LEU A 57 -10.86 -30.24 -8.42
CA LEU A 57 -10.81 -29.95 -9.86
C LEU A 57 -10.30 -28.55 -10.17
N LEU A 58 -10.25 -27.69 -9.16
CA LEU A 58 -9.76 -26.32 -9.29
C LEU A 58 -8.22 -26.33 -9.34
N THR A 59 -7.65 -25.40 -10.10
CA THR A 59 -6.18 -25.28 -10.27
C THR A 59 -5.64 -23.92 -9.84
N ASP A 60 -6.51 -22.91 -9.76
CA ASP A 60 -6.16 -21.56 -9.37
C ASP A 60 -6.39 -21.36 -7.87
N PRO A 61 -5.38 -20.93 -7.08
CA PRO A 61 -5.52 -20.66 -5.66
C PRO A 61 -6.67 -19.70 -5.30
N ALA A 62 -6.96 -18.70 -6.16
CA ALA A 62 -8.07 -17.78 -5.94
C ALA A 62 -9.44 -18.48 -6.09
N GLN A 63 -9.55 -19.42 -7.03
CA GLN A 63 -10.77 -20.22 -7.22
C GLN A 63 -10.98 -21.20 -6.06
N HIS A 64 -9.91 -21.83 -5.55
CA HIS A 64 -9.98 -22.66 -4.34
C HIS A 64 -10.52 -21.87 -3.15
N GLN A 65 -10.00 -20.66 -2.90
CA GLN A 65 -10.46 -19.85 -1.78
C GLN A 65 -11.92 -19.40 -1.98
N ALA A 66 -12.30 -18.98 -3.17
CA ALA A 66 -13.68 -18.58 -3.48
C ALA A 66 -14.67 -19.73 -3.30
N ASN A 67 -14.29 -20.95 -3.69
CA ASN A 67 -15.09 -22.15 -3.51
C ASN A 67 -15.29 -22.48 -2.02
N ILE A 68 -14.22 -22.44 -1.24
CA ILE A 68 -14.24 -22.66 0.22
C ILE A 68 -15.09 -21.60 0.93
N ASP A 69 -14.93 -20.33 0.57
CA ASP A 69 -15.70 -19.24 1.16
C ASP A 69 -17.20 -19.35 0.85
N SER A 70 -17.54 -19.76 -0.39
CA SER A 70 -18.94 -19.98 -0.80
C SER A 70 -19.56 -21.18 -0.08
N LEU A 71 -18.85 -22.29 0.02
CA LEU A 71 -19.26 -23.45 0.80
C LEU A 71 -19.52 -23.06 2.26
N TRP A 72 -18.57 -22.34 2.87
CA TRP A 72 -18.68 -21.90 4.25
C TRP A 72 -19.86 -20.97 4.48
N LEU A 73 -20.05 -19.98 3.61
CA LEU A 73 -21.18 -19.07 3.65
C LEU A 73 -22.52 -19.83 3.58
N MET A 74 -22.63 -20.79 2.67
CA MET A 74 -23.81 -21.63 2.55
C MET A 74 -24.06 -22.46 3.82
N LEU A 75 -23.01 -23.11 4.35
CA LEU A 75 -23.10 -23.93 5.56
C LEU A 75 -23.55 -23.10 6.77
N THR A 76 -23.01 -21.90 6.93
CA THR A 76 -23.38 -21.00 8.05
C THR A 76 -24.82 -20.47 7.95
N GLN A 77 -25.44 -20.49 6.78
CA GLN A 77 -26.83 -20.09 6.56
C GLN A 77 -27.83 -21.24 6.77
N MET A 78 -27.34 -22.48 6.87
CA MET A 78 -28.21 -23.64 7.08
C MET A 78 -28.69 -23.72 8.53
N LYS A 79 -29.95 -24.12 8.69
CA LYS A 79 -30.50 -24.44 10.01
C LYS A 79 -30.10 -25.86 10.42
N PRO A 80 -30.01 -26.17 11.72
CA PRO A 80 -29.63 -27.51 12.18
C PRO A 80 -30.51 -28.64 11.58
N GLU A 81 -31.78 -28.35 11.32
CA GLU A 81 -32.71 -29.32 10.74
C GLU A 81 -32.40 -29.62 9.26
N GLN A 82 -31.65 -28.77 8.60
CA GLN A 82 -31.24 -28.95 7.20
C GLN A 82 -29.91 -29.70 7.07
N ILE A 83 -29.14 -29.79 8.18
CA ILE A 83 -27.87 -30.51 8.24
C ILE A 83 -28.14 -31.96 8.67
N GLN A 84 -28.68 -32.76 7.75
CA GLN A 84 -29.06 -34.16 7.96
C GLN A 84 -28.67 -35.02 6.76
N GLY A 85 -28.69 -36.35 6.97
CA GLY A 85 -28.42 -37.30 5.90
C GLY A 85 -26.94 -37.33 5.48
N ILE A 86 -26.02 -37.17 6.44
CA ILE A 86 -24.58 -37.32 6.22
C ILE A 86 -24.24 -38.80 6.38
N GLU A 87 -23.62 -39.38 5.35
CA GLU A 87 -23.20 -40.76 5.38
C GLU A 87 -21.85 -40.92 6.10
N ALA A 88 -21.60 -42.10 6.66
CA ALA A 88 -20.40 -42.36 7.51
C ALA A 88 -19.07 -42.25 6.74
N ASP A 89 -19.11 -42.35 5.42
CA ASP A 89 -17.96 -42.19 4.52
C ASP A 89 -17.72 -40.78 4.02
N GLU A 90 -18.66 -39.84 4.28
CA GLU A 90 -18.55 -38.40 3.91
C GLU A 90 -17.64 -37.62 4.88
N ASN A 91 -16.43 -38.10 5.11
CA ASN A 91 -15.51 -37.55 6.12
C ASN A 91 -15.17 -36.06 5.89
N ILE A 92 -15.11 -35.60 4.64
CA ILE A 92 -14.88 -34.17 4.32
C ILE A 92 -16.08 -33.32 4.75
N LEU A 93 -17.31 -33.77 4.45
CA LEU A 93 -18.53 -33.06 4.84
C LEU A 93 -18.71 -33.05 6.35
N LEU A 94 -18.45 -34.17 7.03
CA LEU A 94 -18.42 -34.26 8.50
C LEU A 94 -17.43 -33.27 9.11
N GLY A 95 -16.23 -33.13 8.51
CA GLY A 95 -15.25 -32.17 8.95
C GLY A 95 -15.75 -30.73 8.84
N TRP A 96 -16.46 -30.37 7.78
CA TRP A 96 -17.05 -29.03 7.62
C TRP A 96 -18.14 -28.75 8.66
N VAL A 97 -19.00 -29.72 8.98
CA VAL A 97 -20.04 -29.57 10.00
C VAL A 97 -19.43 -29.45 11.40
N ASP A 98 -18.41 -30.24 11.71
CA ASP A 98 -17.69 -30.12 12.98
C ASP A 98 -16.98 -28.76 13.12
N LEU A 99 -16.45 -28.21 12.03
CA LEU A 99 -15.89 -26.88 12.00
C LEU A 99 -16.96 -25.78 12.24
N LEU A 100 -18.18 -25.99 11.73
CA LEU A 100 -19.31 -25.11 12.02
C LEU A 100 -19.69 -25.11 13.49
N ASP A 101 -19.72 -26.28 14.13
CA ASP A 101 -20.01 -26.39 15.57
C ASP A 101 -18.94 -25.68 16.41
N ILE A 102 -17.66 -25.85 16.05
CA ILE A 102 -16.56 -25.13 16.70
C ILE A 102 -16.76 -23.61 16.56
N TYR A 103 -17.09 -23.13 15.37
CA TYR A 103 -17.36 -21.72 15.13
C TYR A 103 -18.54 -21.19 15.94
N GLN A 104 -19.68 -21.89 15.92
CA GLN A 104 -20.89 -21.46 16.62
C GLN A 104 -20.68 -21.36 18.14
N ASN A 105 -19.91 -22.29 18.69
CA ASN A 105 -19.64 -22.35 20.14
C ASN A 105 -18.57 -21.36 20.60
N ASN A 106 -17.69 -20.87 19.71
CA ASN A 106 -16.55 -20.04 20.08
C ASN A 106 -16.46 -18.72 19.30
N LYS A 107 -17.50 -18.31 18.55
CA LYS A 107 -17.47 -17.10 17.68
C LYS A 107 -17.17 -15.80 18.43
N ASP A 108 -17.46 -15.75 19.73
CA ASP A 108 -17.25 -14.58 20.58
C ASP A 108 -15.92 -14.65 21.38
N ASP A 109 -15.16 -15.76 21.24
CA ASP A 109 -13.86 -15.98 21.86
C ASP A 109 -12.82 -16.39 20.80
N PRO A 110 -12.04 -15.45 20.26
CA PRO A 110 -11.04 -15.73 19.22
C PRO A 110 -9.95 -16.72 19.63
N GLU A 111 -9.57 -16.80 20.91
CA GLU A 111 -8.56 -17.74 21.41
C GLU A 111 -9.11 -19.18 21.45
N ALA A 112 -10.33 -19.34 21.99
CA ALA A 112 -11.01 -20.63 21.99
C ALA A 112 -11.31 -21.10 20.56
N LEU A 113 -11.72 -20.20 19.67
CA LEU A 113 -11.95 -20.50 18.26
C LEU A 113 -10.67 -20.97 17.57
N ARG A 114 -9.55 -20.28 17.78
CA ARG A 114 -8.26 -20.66 17.23
C ARG A 114 -7.83 -22.04 17.71
N THR A 115 -7.90 -22.29 19.01
CA THR A 115 -7.57 -23.59 19.62
C THR A 115 -8.45 -24.71 19.03
N GLY A 116 -9.74 -24.47 18.91
CA GLY A 116 -10.69 -25.41 18.32
C GLY A 116 -10.38 -25.73 16.85
N ILE A 117 -10.01 -24.70 16.07
CA ILE A 117 -9.61 -24.88 14.66
C ILE A 117 -8.31 -25.69 14.53
N ASP A 118 -7.31 -25.45 15.38
CA ASP A 118 -6.04 -26.18 15.33
C ASP A 118 -6.24 -27.67 15.73
N ASP A 119 -7.09 -27.95 16.69
CA ASP A 119 -7.50 -29.31 17.03
C ASP A 119 -8.30 -29.97 15.88
N TRP A 120 -9.21 -29.23 15.25
CA TRP A 120 -9.96 -29.66 14.08
C TRP A 120 -9.04 -30.02 12.90
N LYS A 121 -8.03 -29.21 12.58
CA LYS A 121 -7.03 -29.53 11.53
C LYS A 121 -6.31 -30.84 11.80
N THR A 122 -6.06 -31.13 13.05
CA THR A 122 -5.42 -32.39 13.47
C THR A 122 -6.35 -33.58 13.23
N ARG A 123 -7.67 -33.41 13.46
CA ARG A 123 -8.68 -34.49 13.24
C ARG A 123 -9.04 -34.68 11.77
N TYR A 124 -9.00 -33.57 10.97
CA TYR A 124 -9.39 -33.59 9.56
C TYR A 124 -8.28 -33.10 8.63
N PRO A 125 -7.08 -33.70 8.61
CA PRO A 125 -5.93 -33.18 7.86
C PRO A 125 -6.12 -33.19 6.34
N HIS A 126 -7.07 -33.99 5.83
CA HIS A 126 -7.40 -34.10 4.41
C HIS A 126 -8.56 -33.20 3.98
N ASN A 127 -9.20 -32.49 4.90
CA ASN A 127 -10.22 -31.51 4.56
C ASN A 127 -9.56 -30.31 3.83
N PRO A 128 -10.12 -29.83 2.71
CA PRO A 128 -9.59 -28.66 2.02
C PRO A 128 -9.43 -27.43 2.94
N GLY A 129 -10.37 -27.25 3.87
CA GLY A 129 -10.32 -26.20 4.88
C GLY A 129 -9.14 -26.28 5.85
N ALA A 130 -8.49 -27.45 5.99
CA ALA A 130 -7.30 -27.57 6.80
C ALA A 130 -6.07 -26.85 6.19
N LYS A 131 -6.04 -26.75 4.85
CA LYS A 131 -5.03 -25.97 4.09
C LYS A 131 -5.44 -24.52 3.94
N ASN A 132 -6.68 -24.29 3.54
CA ASN A 132 -7.23 -22.97 3.24
C ASN A 132 -8.51 -22.77 4.07
N LEU A 133 -8.39 -22.16 5.24
CA LEU A 133 -9.58 -21.84 6.06
C LEU A 133 -10.49 -20.86 5.33
N PRO A 134 -11.81 -20.95 5.56
CA PRO A 134 -12.73 -19.87 5.16
C PRO A 134 -12.29 -18.51 5.66
N THR A 135 -12.33 -17.51 4.80
CA THR A 135 -11.92 -16.13 5.12
C THR A 135 -12.63 -15.59 6.36
N ALA A 136 -13.94 -15.86 6.49
CA ALA A 136 -14.72 -15.45 7.66
C ALA A 136 -14.24 -16.07 8.98
N LEU A 137 -13.77 -17.33 8.94
CA LEU A 137 -13.19 -18.00 10.12
C LEU A 137 -11.84 -17.40 10.51
N VAL A 138 -10.97 -17.15 9.52
CA VAL A 138 -9.69 -16.50 9.77
C VAL A 138 -9.91 -15.14 10.44
N GLN A 139 -10.85 -14.35 9.95
CA GLN A 139 -11.22 -13.08 10.54
C GLN A 139 -11.74 -13.24 11.99
N GLY A 140 -12.53 -14.29 12.26
CA GLY A 140 -13.02 -14.59 13.62
C GLY A 140 -11.91 -14.97 14.61
N THR A 141 -10.76 -15.47 14.15
CA THR A 141 -9.60 -15.80 15.00
C THR A 141 -8.65 -14.63 15.23
N ILE A 142 -8.88 -13.49 14.58
CA ILE A 142 -8.03 -12.31 14.74
C ILE A 142 -8.36 -11.64 16.08
N THR A 143 -7.42 -11.67 16.99
CA THR A 143 -7.53 -10.94 18.25
C THR A 143 -7.40 -9.44 18.01
N LYS A 144 -8.14 -8.61 18.75
CA LYS A 144 -7.89 -7.17 18.77
C LYS A 144 -6.45 -6.90 19.18
N VAL A 145 -5.85 -5.90 18.56
CA VAL A 145 -4.46 -5.52 18.87
C VAL A 145 -4.33 -5.05 20.33
N GLY A 146 -5.36 -4.35 20.83
CA GLY A 146 -5.40 -3.85 22.19
C GLY A 146 -4.46 -2.66 22.43
N ALA A 147 -4.44 -2.18 23.68
CA ALA A 147 -3.65 -1.00 24.05
C ALA A 147 -2.13 -1.25 24.11
N ASN A 148 -1.69 -2.50 24.14
CA ASN A 148 -0.29 -2.90 24.27
C ASN A 148 0.09 -3.97 23.25
N PRO A 149 0.17 -3.64 21.95
CA PRO A 149 0.53 -4.61 20.92
C PRO A 149 1.95 -5.14 21.08
N ARG A 150 2.13 -6.43 20.80
CA ARG A 150 3.46 -7.02 20.57
C ARG A 150 3.75 -6.89 19.08
N ILE A 151 4.70 -6.03 18.72
CA ILE A 151 4.93 -5.59 17.35
C ILE A 151 6.09 -6.33 16.70
N ALA A 152 5.84 -7.00 15.58
CA ALA A 152 6.84 -7.49 14.65
C ALA A 152 7.07 -6.44 13.54
N LEU A 153 8.24 -5.79 13.55
CA LEU A 153 8.59 -4.76 12.56
C LEU A 153 9.29 -5.43 11.37
N PHE A 154 8.58 -5.54 10.23
CA PHE A 154 9.04 -6.18 9.01
C PHE A 154 9.66 -5.14 8.06
N LEU A 155 10.99 -5.11 7.99
CA LEU A 155 11.73 -4.13 7.18
C LEU A 155 12.91 -4.79 6.45
N PRO A 156 13.33 -4.27 5.28
CA PRO A 156 14.56 -4.69 4.64
C PRO A 156 15.75 -4.16 5.45
N MET A 157 16.39 -5.03 6.23
CA MET A 157 17.51 -4.67 7.11
C MET A 157 18.87 -5.04 6.53
N SER A 158 18.88 -5.66 5.35
CA SER A 158 20.08 -6.01 4.59
C SER A 158 19.89 -5.71 3.10
N GLY A 159 20.95 -5.81 2.30
CA GLY A 159 20.90 -5.55 0.86
C GLY A 159 20.62 -4.08 0.52
N GLN A 160 20.07 -3.84 -0.67
CA GLN A 160 19.88 -2.49 -1.22
C GLN A 160 18.81 -1.67 -0.47
N GLY A 161 17.81 -2.32 0.12
CA GLY A 161 16.76 -1.67 0.90
C GLY A 161 17.17 -1.27 2.32
N GLN A 162 18.35 -1.66 2.78
CA GLN A 162 18.80 -1.51 4.16
C GLN A 162 18.71 -0.07 4.68
N VAL A 163 19.13 0.90 3.90
CA VAL A 163 19.14 2.32 4.29
C VAL A 163 17.72 2.82 4.58
N PHE A 164 16.75 2.38 3.78
CA PHE A 164 15.34 2.74 3.95
C PHE A 164 14.73 2.07 5.18
N GLY A 165 14.97 0.76 5.33
CA GLY A 165 14.52 0.02 6.52
C GLY A 165 15.09 0.60 7.81
N GLN A 166 16.37 0.98 7.80
CA GLN A 166 17.01 1.62 8.93
C GLN A 166 16.41 2.98 9.28
N ALA A 167 16.10 3.83 8.28
CA ALA A 167 15.49 5.14 8.52
C ALA A 167 14.11 5.00 9.17
N ILE A 168 13.26 4.09 8.67
CA ILE A 168 11.94 3.80 9.24
C ILE A 168 12.08 3.24 10.65
N MET A 169 12.96 2.24 10.86
CA MET A 169 13.21 1.64 12.17
C MET A 169 13.65 2.69 13.20
N GLN A 170 14.55 3.60 12.83
CA GLN A 170 15.01 4.65 13.74
C GLN A 170 13.86 5.58 14.14
N GLY A 171 13.03 6.03 13.19
CA GLY A 171 11.86 6.86 13.50
C GLY A 171 10.87 6.13 14.41
N PHE A 172 10.59 4.86 14.14
CA PHE A 172 9.70 4.01 14.92
C PHE A 172 10.20 3.83 16.37
N LEU A 173 11.48 3.50 16.55
CA LEU A 173 12.06 3.30 17.88
C LEU A 173 12.23 4.61 18.67
N ASP A 174 12.46 5.73 17.99
CA ASP A 174 12.50 7.04 18.65
C ASP A 174 11.11 7.46 19.13
N ALA A 175 10.08 7.21 18.33
CA ALA A 175 8.70 7.43 18.74
C ALA A 175 8.32 6.56 19.95
N GLN A 176 8.72 5.30 19.96
CA GLN A 176 8.53 4.38 21.10
C GLN A 176 9.15 4.93 22.40
N LYS A 177 10.34 5.52 22.30
CA LYS A 177 11.06 6.09 23.47
C LYS A 177 10.51 7.44 23.93
N GLY A 178 9.69 8.08 23.11
CA GLY A 178 9.19 9.43 23.31
C GLY A 178 9.94 10.47 22.49
N LEU A 179 9.18 11.26 21.73
CA LEU A 179 9.71 12.32 20.91
C LEU A 179 10.13 13.52 21.76
N PRO A 180 11.20 14.24 21.40
CA PRO A 180 11.56 15.47 22.09
C PRO A 180 10.42 16.50 21.94
N SER A 181 10.01 17.09 23.06
CA SER A 181 9.05 18.20 23.05
C SER A 181 9.61 19.40 22.28
N SER A 182 8.74 20.09 21.55
CA SER A 182 9.14 21.36 20.90
C SER A 182 9.40 22.42 21.98
N PRO A 183 10.64 22.98 22.09
CA PRO A 183 10.81 24.18 22.91
C PRO A 183 10.47 25.42 22.09
N VAL A 184 9.93 26.39 22.77
CA VAL A 184 9.87 27.76 22.28
C VAL A 184 11.30 28.26 22.08
N SER A 185 11.66 28.56 20.82
CA SER A 185 12.88 29.23 20.30
C SER A 185 14.12 29.36 21.18
N GLN A 186 15.23 28.75 20.73
CA GLN A 186 16.56 29.41 20.67
C GLN A 186 17.50 28.65 19.71
N ALA A 187 18.26 29.42 18.91
CA ALA A 187 19.13 28.92 17.84
C ALA A 187 20.50 28.40 18.32
N SER A 188 21.07 27.42 17.64
CA SER A 188 22.51 27.10 17.69
C SER A 188 22.97 26.22 16.51
N THR A 189 24.22 26.43 16.11
CA THR A 189 24.94 26.00 14.89
C THR A 189 25.46 24.56 14.89
N ALA A 190 25.62 23.94 13.71
CA ALA A 190 26.02 22.55 13.48
C ALA A 190 27.20 22.36 12.51
N PRO A 191 27.94 21.24 12.55
CA PRO A 191 28.97 20.90 11.56
C PRO A 191 28.60 19.82 10.52
N ALA A 192 29.42 19.70 9.46
CA ALA A 192 29.17 19.08 8.15
C ALA A 192 29.48 17.56 8.01
N ALA A 193 29.05 16.95 6.91
CA ALA A 193 28.94 15.54 6.58
C ALA A 193 29.74 15.05 5.35
N SER A 194 29.80 13.72 5.08
CA SER A 194 30.51 13.08 3.97
C SER A 194 29.66 12.13 3.11
N GLN A 195 30.10 11.89 1.85
CA GLN A 195 29.37 11.32 0.69
C GLN A 195 29.50 9.81 0.46
N GLY A 196 28.57 9.20 -0.31
CA GLY A 196 28.68 7.87 -0.93
C GLY A 196 27.62 7.60 -2.03
N SER A 197 28.03 7.02 -3.16
CA SER A 197 27.24 6.84 -4.37
C SER A 197 26.89 5.36 -4.70
N GLY A 198 25.75 5.07 -5.36
CA GLY A 198 25.38 3.74 -5.87
C GLY A 198 24.12 3.74 -6.74
N ASN A 199 24.18 3.12 -7.94
CA ASN A 199 23.23 3.25 -9.03
C ASN A 199 22.37 2.00 -9.33
N ASP A 200 21.29 2.19 -10.08
CA ASP A 200 20.48 1.31 -10.95
C ASP A 200 19.40 0.39 -10.38
N VAL A 201 19.55 -0.26 -9.26
CA VAL A 201 18.44 -1.06 -8.68
C VAL A 201 17.55 -0.21 -7.77
N LEU A 202 18.05 0.93 -7.40
CA LEU A 202 17.32 1.98 -6.67
C LEU A 202 16.15 2.54 -7.47
N ASP A 203 16.22 2.58 -8.79
CA ASP A 203 15.13 3.11 -9.64
C ASP A 203 13.83 2.30 -9.55
N GLN A 204 13.89 0.98 -9.35
CA GLN A 204 12.69 0.17 -9.16
C GLN A 204 12.07 0.37 -7.78
N ILE A 205 12.89 0.51 -6.74
CA ILE A 205 12.43 0.80 -5.37
C ILE A 205 12.02 2.28 -5.27
N TYR A 206 12.74 3.19 -5.95
CA TYR A 206 12.45 4.61 -5.99
C TYR A 206 11.22 4.99 -6.81
N GLN A 207 10.87 4.23 -7.83
CA GLN A 207 9.56 4.39 -8.49
C GLN A 207 8.41 4.06 -7.55
N GLU A 208 8.68 3.28 -6.49
CA GLU A 208 7.69 2.93 -5.46
C GLU A 208 7.74 3.80 -4.19
N VAL A 209 8.86 4.43 -3.85
CA VAL A 209 9.06 5.10 -2.53
C VAL A 209 9.45 6.59 -2.64
N ALA A 210 9.32 7.24 -3.79
CA ALA A 210 9.71 8.64 -4.03
C ALA A 210 11.24 8.91 -4.06
N ALA A 211 11.80 8.99 -5.27
CA ALA A 211 13.20 9.26 -5.57
C ALA A 211 13.70 10.62 -5.06
N THR A 212 14.83 10.73 -4.51
CA THR A 212 16.19 11.00 -4.96
C THR A 212 17.11 11.44 -3.83
N VAL A 213 18.32 10.93 -3.87
CA VAL A 213 19.45 11.27 -2.99
C VAL A 213 20.25 12.40 -3.63
N ASN A 214 20.62 13.44 -2.92
CA ASN A 214 21.95 13.97 -2.65
C ASN A 214 21.98 15.37 -2.00
N GLU A 215 22.73 15.44 -0.95
CA GLU A 215 23.69 16.40 -0.34
C GLU A 215 23.27 17.79 0.15
N ASN A 216 23.54 17.95 1.45
CA ASN A 216 24.00 19.10 2.24
C ASN A 216 23.47 20.52 1.98
N ALA A 217 22.75 21.07 2.94
CA ALA A 217 23.04 22.32 3.66
C ALA A 217 21.93 22.76 4.64
N ASN A 218 22.33 23.33 5.75
CA ASN A 218 21.51 23.97 6.76
C ASN A 218 20.62 25.08 6.19
N THR A 219 19.32 25.00 6.48
CA THR A 219 18.41 26.13 6.27
C THR A 219 17.44 26.20 7.43
N GLU A 220 17.41 27.34 8.10
CA GLU A 220 16.36 27.67 9.05
C GLU A 220 15.03 27.77 8.30
N VAL A 221 14.10 26.91 8.65
CA VAL A 221 12.70 27.01 8.23
C VAL A 221 11.98 27.86 9.25
N ALA A 222 11.30 28.91 8.80
CA ALA A 222 10.42 29.70 9.66
C ALA A 222 9.41 28.77 10.37
N SER A 223 9.15 29.03 11.66
CA SER A 223 8.16 28.26 12.44
C SER A 223 6.85 28.18 11.66
N SER A 224 6.47 26.97 11.29
CA SER A 224 5.19 26.72 10.66
C SER A 224 4.11 26.58 11.75
N THR A 225 2.85 26.86 11.41
CA THR A 225 1.70 26.60 12.28
C THR A 225 1.36 25.11 12.36
N VAL A 226 2.11 24.26 11.65
CA VAL A 226 1.94 22.81 11.62
C VAL A 226 2.51 22.21 12.90
N SER A 227 1.74 21.36 13.55
CA SER A 227 2.14 20.62 14.76
C SER A 227 2.13 19.11 14.49
N ILE A 228 2.86 18.38 15.32
CA ILE A 228 2.80 16.91 15.39
C ILE A 228 2.13 16.57 16.72
N ASP A 229 1.11 15.71 16.69
CA ASP A 229 0.40 15.28 17.90
C ASP A 229 1.29 14.46 18.81
N ALA A 230 0.94 14.39 20.09
CA ALA A 230 1.67 13.60 21.06
C ALA A 230 1.65 12.12 20.66
N VAL A 231 2.82 11.52 20.61
CA VAL A 231 2.99 10.10 20.28
C VAL A 231 3.01 9.28 21.57
N PRO A 232 2.25 8.18 21.67
CA PRO A 232 2.25 7.33 22.85
C PRO A 232 3.65 6.79 23.14
N THR A 233 4.12 6.94 24.39
CA THR A 233 5.35 6.31 24.88
C THR A 233 5.00 4.98 25.52
N ASN A 234 5.71 3.91 25.17
CA ASN A 234 5.38 2.59 25.66
C ASN A 234 6.62 1.68 25.71
N THR A 235 6.66 0.78 26.70
CA THR A 235 7.67 -0.28 26.85
C THR A 235 7.33 -1.56 26.10
N GLN A 236 6.46 -1.49 25.10
CA GLN A 236 6.00 -2.63 24.31
C GLN A 236 7.16 -3.42 23.69
N SER A 237 6.95 -4.74 23.57
CA SER A 237 7.89 -5.62 22.87
C SER A 237 7.86 -5.36 21.38
N VAL A 238 8.94 -4.82 20.83
CA VAL A 238 9.16 -4.66 19.39
C VAL A 238 10.35 -5.52 18.98
N LYS A 239 10.16 -6.35 17.96
CA LYS A 239 11.24 -7.12 17.32
C LYS A 239 11.29 -6.83 15.83
N VAL A 240 12.49 -6.58 15.34
CA VAL A 240 12.73 -6.33 13.91
C VAL A 240 12.99 -7.66 13.20
N PHE A 241 12.32 -7.88 12.08
CA PHE A 241 12.50 -9.00 11.19
C PHE A 241 13.01 -8.48 9.85
N ASP A 242 14.15 -8.99 9.42
CA ASP A 242 14.69 -8.65 8.10
C ASP A 242 13.90 -9.37 7.01
N THR A 243 13.30 -8.60 6.10
CA THR A 243 12.48 -9.13 5.00
C THR A 243 13.30 -9.49 3.77
N GLN A 244 14.57 -9.05 3.69
CA GLN A 244 15.39 -9.24 2.50
C GLN A 244 15.63 -10.73 2.21
N GLY A 245 15.19 -11.18 1.03
CA GLY A 245 15.39 -12.56 0.56
C GLY A 245 14.62 -13.63 1.33
N LYS A 246 13.62 -13.26 2.12
CA LYS A 246 12.80 -14.19 2.89
C LYS A 246 11.36 -14.22 2.40
N ALA A 247 10.76 -15.40 2.38
CA ALA A 247 9.36 -15.56 2.02
C ALA A 247 8.44 -15.03 3.12
N MET A 248 7.47 -14.19 2.78
CA MET A 248 6.51 -13.60 3.73
C MET A 248 5.76 -14.65 4.56
N PRO A 249 5.28 -15.81 4.00
CA PRO A 249 4.63 -16.82 4.81
C PRO A 249 5.48 -17.34 5.98
N GLN A 250 6.77 -17.52 5.76
CA GLN A 250 7.69 -17.99 6.81
C GLN A 250 7.90 -16.95 7.91
N LEU A 251 8.07 -15.68 7.52
CA LEU A 251 8.22 -14.58 8.48
C LEU A 251 6.97 -14.35 9.31
N VAL A 252 5.79 -14.40 8.69
CA VAL A 252 4.50 -14.28 9.37
C VAL A 252 4.32 -15.44 10.35
N ALA A 253 4.56 -16.69 9.92
CA ALA A 253 4.48 -17.86 10.80
C ALA A 253 5.47 -17.77 11.98
N GLN A 254 6.68 -17.30 11.76
CA GLN A 254 7.65 -17.06 12.82
C GLN A 254 7.16 -15.98 13.80
N ALA A 255 6.71 -14.83 13.31
CA ALA A 255 6.23 -13.74 14.17
C ALA A 255 5.03 -14.18 15.02
N THR A 256 4.06 -14.88 14.42
CA THR A 256 2.89 -15.40 15.15
C THR A 256 3.24 -16.45 16.18
N SER A 257 4.15 -17.40 15.86
CA SER A 257 4.63 -18.41 16.81
C SER A 257 5.38 -17.81 18.00
N GLU A 258 6.04 -16.67 17.81
CA GLU A 258 6.70 -15.92 18.89
C GLU A 258 5.70 -15.01 19.66
N GLY A 259 4.41 -15.03 19.29
CA GLY A 259 3.32 -14.32 19.97
C GLY A 259 3.20 -12.84 19.63
N TYR A 260 3.71 -12.39 18.48
CA TYR A 260 3.44 -11.04 17.98
C TYR A 260 2.04 -10.98 17.37
N ASN A 261 1.25 -9.98 17.75
CA ASN A 261 -0.15 -9.82 17.34
C ASN A 261 -0.38 -8.68 16.35
N LEU A 262 0.66 -7.90 16.05
CA LEU A 262 0.66 -6.86 15.04
C LEU A 262 1.97 -6.89 14.24
N ILE A 263 1.87 -6.97 12.93
CA ILE A 263 2.98 -6.76 12.00
C ILE A 263 2.93 -5.31 11.51
N VAL A 264 4.04 -4.59 11.61
CA VAL A 264 4.24 -3.27 11.00
C VAL A 264 5.25 -3.44 9.86
N GLY A 265 4.85 -3.12 8.66
CA GLY A 265 5.51 -3.54 7.43
C GLY A 265 4.70 -4.65 6.71
N PRO A 266 5.23 -5.21 5.62
CA PRO A 266 6.51 -4.92 5.00
C PRO A 266 6.53 -3.57 4.24
N LEU A 267 7.74 -3.17 3.80
CA LEU A 267 7.95 -1.94 3.04
C LEU A 267 7.82 -2.14 1.52
N LEU A 268 8.32 -3.26 0.99
CA LEU A 268 8.33 -3.50 -0.45
C LEU A 268 6.93 -3.93 -0.94
N LYS A 269 6.49 -3.37 -2.06
CA LYS A 269 5.16 -3.64 -2.64
C LYS A 269 4.92 -5.11 -2.94
N SER A 270 5.93 -5.82 -3.46
CA SER A 270 5.89 -7.27 -3.68
C SER A 270 5.60 -8.06 -2.39
N ASP A 271 6.19 -7.63 -1.28
CA ASP A 271 6.02 -8.28 0.02
C ASP A 271 4.63 -7.96 0.61
N VAL A 272 4.15 -6.72 0.41
CA VAL A 272 2.77 -6.33 0.77
C VAL A 272 1.76 -7.15 -0.02
N GLN A 273 1.99 -7.32 -1.33
CA GLN A 273 1.14 -8.16 -2.18
C GLN A 273 1.13 -9.62 -1.71
N ALA A 274 2.29 -10.17 -1.35
CA ALA A 274 2.38 -11.52 -0.81
C ALA A 274 1.58 -11.67 0.49
N ILE A 275 1.65 -10.70 1.43
CA ILE A 275 0.83 -10.71 2.65
C ILE A 275 -0.65 -10.53 2.35
N ALA A 276 -1.02 -9.66 1.41
CA ALA A 276 -2.41 -9.44 1.04
C ALA A 276 -3.05 -10.68 0.42
N GLN A 277 -2.28 -11.52 -0.28
CA GLN A 277 -2.73 -12.80 -0.83
C GLN A 277 -2.79 -13.92 0.22
N MET A 278 -2.13 -13.74 1.37
CA MET A 278 -2.18 -14.70 2.47
C MET A 278 -3.43 -14.48 3.31
N ASN A 279 -4.06 -15.56 3.73
CA ASN A 279 -5.13 -15.51 4.73
C ASN A 279 -4.52 -15.63 6.14
N ALA A 280 -3.65 -14.67 6.51
CA ALA A 280 -2.92 -14.72 7.77
C ALA A 280 -3.79 -14.24 8.95
N PRO A 281 -3.86 -14.99 10.06
CA PRO A 281 -4.65 -14.63 11.25
C PRO A 281 -3.88 -13.63 12.15
N VAL A 282 -3.34 -12.57 11.57
CA VAL A 282 -2.57 -11.55 12.29
C VAL A 282 -2.88 -10.17 11.71
N ASN A 283 -2.89 -9.16 12.57
CA ASN A 283 -3.08 -7.78 12.14
C ASN A 283 -1.82 -7.25 11.44
N VAL A 284 -2.00 -6.48 10.37
CA VAL A 284 -0.90 -5.94 9.56
C VAL A 284 -1.14 -4.46 9.27
N LEU A 285 -0.18 -3.63 9.59
CA LEU A 285 -0.04 -2.27 9.08
C LEU A 285 1.06 -2.28 8.03
N ALA A 286 0.71 -2.51 6.78
CA ALA A 286 1.66 -2.49 5.67
C ALA A 286 2.24 -1.07 5.48
N LEU A 287 3.55 -0.97 5.22
CA LEU A 287 4.23 0.30 4.99
C LEU A 287 4.37 0.63 3.48
N ASN A 288 3.45 0.12 2.71
CA ASN A 288 3.23 0.45 1.30
C ASN A 288 1.78 0.16 0.94
N GLU A 289 1.35 0.61 -0.23
CA GLU A 289 -0.01 0.47 -0.72
C GLU A 289 -0.03 -0.35 -2.01
N LEU A 290 -1.09 -1.12 -2.21
CA LEU A 290 -1.34 -1.83 -3.46
C LEU A 290 -2.13 -0.94 -4.43
N ASP A 291 -2.09 -1.27 -5.71
CA ASP A 291 -2.92 -0.59 -6.70
C ASP A 291 -4.41 -0.79 -6.39
N ALA A 292 -5.25 0.18 -6.70
CA ALA A 292 -6.67 0.19 -6.33
C ALA A 292 -7.43 -1.09 -6.75
N ASN A 293 -7.04 -1.72 -7.87
CA ASN A 293 -7.61 -2.98 -8.34
C ASN A 293 -7.12 -4.22 -7.59
N GLN A 294 -6.10 -4.09 -6.75
CA GLN A 294 -5.53 -5.16 -5.92
C GLN A 294 -5.94 -5.04 -4.46
N LEU A 295 -6.51 -3.90 -4.07
CA LEU A 295 -7.03 -3.69 -2.71
C LEU A 295 -8.26 -4.58 -2.51
N GLN A 296 -8.22 -5.39 -1.47
CA GLN A 296 -9.36 -6.20 -1.06
C GLN A 296 -9.82 -5.74 0.33
N PRO A 297 -11.13 -5.65 0.58
CA PRO A 297 -11.65 -5.34 1.91
C PRO A 297 -11.23 -6.43 2.90
N ARG A 298 -10.36 -6.08 3.84
CA ARG A 298 -9.89 -6.99 4.90
C ARG A 298 -9.88 -6.24 6.23
N THR A 299 -10.38 -6.90 7.25
CA THR A 299 -10.46 -6.32 8.60
C THR A 299 -9.11 -6.30 9.34
N ASN A 300 -8.11 -7.03 8.86
CA ASN A 300 -6.81 -7.16 9.52
C ASN A 300 -5.62 -6.58 8.73
N LEU A 301 -5.88 -5.81 7.69
CA LEU A 301 -4.84 -5.22 6.86
C LEU A 301 -5.13 -3.75 6.60
N CYS A 302 -4.24 -2.90 7.09
CA CYS A 302 -4.23 -1.47 6.81
C CYS A 302 -2.99 -1.12 5.98
N TYR A 303 -3.07 -0.07 5.16
CA TYR A 303 -2.00 0.37 4.27
C TYR A 303 -1.59 1.79 4.62
N PHE A 304 -0.32 2.00 4.82
CA PHE A 304 0.28 3.30 5.06
C PHE A 304 1.49 3.49 4.14
N SER A 305 1.44 4.49 3.26
CA SER A 305 2.49 4.73 2.27
C SER A 305 2.87 6.20 2.19
N LEU A 306 4.06 6.49 1.65
CA LEU A 306 4.45 7.83 1.23
C LEU A 306 4.03 8.04 -0.24
N SER A 307 2.75 7.87 -0.53
CA SER A 307 2.20 7.90 -1.88
C SER A 307 2.43 9.24 -2.59
N PRO A 308 3.09 9.27 -3.75
CA PRO A 308 3.16 10.45 -4.60
C PRO A 308 1.79 10.83 -5.19
N GLU A 309 0.90 9.86 -5.33
CA GLU A 309 -0.49 10.06 -5.75
C GLU A 309 -1.26 10.89 -4.70
N ASP A 310 -1.00 10.69 -3.39
CA ASP A 310 -1.57 11.53 -2.34
C ASP A 310 -1.09 12.98 -2.45
N GLU A 311 0.20 13.20 -2.76
CA GLU A 311 0.70 14.55 -3.01
C GLU A 311 0.01 15.22 -4.20
N ALA A 312 -0.29 14.46 -5.25
CA ALA A 312 -1.01 14.97 -6.41
C ALA A 312 -2.47 15.32 -6.07
N LYS A 313 -3.15 14.49 -5.28
CA LYS A 313 -4.50 14.80 -4.77
C LYS A 313 -4.47 16.04 -3.88
N ASN A 314 -3.48 16.16 -2.99
CA ASN A 314 -3.26 17.37 -2.19
C ASN A 314 -3.06 18.62 -3.05
N ALA A 315 -2.29 18.50 -4.16
CA ALA A 315 -2.08 19.62 -5.07
C ALA A 315 -3.38 20.04 -5.78
N ALA A 316 -4.18 19.08 -6.22
CA ALA A 316 -5.48 19.35 -6.81
C ALA A 316 -6.40 20.07 -5.82
N ASN A 317 -6.46 19.62 -4.56
CA ASN A 317 -7.23 20.25 -3.49
C ASN A 317 -6.75 21.68 -3.21
N GLN A 318 -5.44 21.89 -3.05
CA GLN A 318 -4.86 23.20 -2.78
C GLN A 318 -5.16 24.19 -3.91
N MET A 319 -4.99 23.78 -5.15
CA MET A 319 -5.32 24.60 -6.31
C MET A 319 -6.80 24.98 -6.36
N ARG A 320 -7.71 24.02 -6.02
CA ARG A 320 -9.16 24.32 -5.95
C ARG A 320 -9.47 25.32 -4.85
N LEU A 321 -8.87 25.17 -3.67
CA LEU A 321 -9.02 26.12 -2.55
C LEU A 321 -8.53 27.53 -2.93
N GLU A 322 -7.48 27.61 -3.74
CA GLU A 322 -6.96 28.89 -4.27
C GLU A 322 -7.71 29.40 -5.51
N GLY A 323 -8.85 28.77 -5.86
CA GLY A 323 -9.73 29.23 -6.94
C GLY A 323 -9.20 29.01 -8.36
N LYS A 324 -8.22 28.11 -8.54
CA LYS A 324 -7.69 27.78 -9.87
C LYS A 324 -8.71 27.05 -10.72
N GLN A 325 -8.66 27.25 -12.05
CA GLN A 325 -9.64 26.70 -12.98
C GLN A 325 -9.03 25.83 -14.08
N MET A 326 -7.79 26.15 -14.52
CA MET A 326 -7.13 25.53 -15.67
C MET A 326 -5.75 24.97 -15.28
N PRO A 327 -5.68 23.84 -14.58
CA PRO A 327 -4.41 23.26 -14.19
C PRO A 327 -3.72 22.53 -15.33
N LEU A 328 -2.40 22.71 -15.42
CA LEU A 328 -1.48 21.87 -16.18
C LEU A 328 -0.67 21.00 -15.21
N VAL A 329 -0.69 19.69 -15.40
CA VAL A 329 0.13 18.73 -14.66
C VAL A 329 1.37 18.42 -15.49
N LEU A 330 2.54 18.81 -14.99
CA LEU A 330 3.82 18.64 -15.66
C LEU A 330 4.62 17.54 -14.96
N VAL A 331 4.77 16.40 -15.63
CA VAL A 331 5.32 15.16 -15.06
C VAL A 331 6.43 14.57 -15.93
N PRO A 332 7.34 13.73 -15.35
CA PRO A 332 8.30 12.97 -16.17
C PRO A 332 7.58 12.03 -17.14
N ALA A 333 8.16 11.84 -18.32
CA ALA A 333 7.66 10.90 -19.34
C ALA A 333 7.93 9.45 -18.90
N SER A 334 7.05 8.91 -18.06
CA SER A 334 7.18 7.59 -17.45
C SER A 334 5.83 7.10 -16.89
N PRO A 335 5.64 5.79 -16.66
CA PRO A 335 4.45 5.26 -15.98
C PRO A 335 4.19 5.90 -14.61
N PHE A 336 5.24 6.30 -13.90
CA PHE A 336 5.15 7.07 -12.66
C PHE A 336 4.45 8.42 -12.88
N GLY A 337 4.87 9.17 -13.92
CA GLY A 337 4.23 10.45 -14.26
C GLY A 337 2.76 10.29 -14.64
N ASP A 338 2.43 9.24 -15.39
CA ASP A 338 1.06 8.97 -15.82
C ASP A 338 0.14 8.67 -14.62
N ARG A 339 0.60 7.89 -13.63
CA ARG A 339 -0.17 7.60 -12.41
C ARG A 339 -0.45 8.86 -11.59
N ILE A 340 0.57 9.71 -11.42
CA ILE A 340 0.44 10.97 -10.68
C ILE A 340 -0.54 11.92 -11.39
N ALA A 341 -0.41 12.08 -12.70
CA ALA A 341 -1.31 12.93 -13.48
C ALA A 341 -2.75 12.44 -13.39
N LYS A 342 -2.96 11.12 -13.42
CA LYS A 342 -4.28 10.51 -13.26
C LYS A 342 -4.85 10.79 -11.86
N ALA A 343 -4.08 10.55 -10.79
CA ALA A 343 -4.53 10.80 -9.42
C ALA A 343 -4.88 12.27 -9.17
N PHE A 344 -4.09 13.20 -9.74
CA PHE A 344 -4.41 14.62 -9.74
C PHE A 344 -5.76 14.92 -10.41
N ALA A 345 -5.97 14.39 -11.62
CA ALA A 345 -7.16 14.66 -12.40
C ALA A 345 -8.43 14.06 -11.77
N GLU A 346 -8.33 12.89 -11.18
CA GLU A 346 -9.44 12.24 -10.45
C GLU A 346 -9.89 13.13 -9.27
N GLU A 347 -8.95 13.57 -8.44
CA GLU A 347 -9.26 14.43 -7.30
C GLU A 347 -9.74 15.82 -7.76
N TRP A 348 -9.10 16.39 -8.78
CA TRP A 348 -9.50 17.67 -9.36
C TRP A 348 -10.98 17.67 -9.79
N GLN A 349 -11.40 16.62 -10.49
CA GLN A 349 -12.80 16.44 -10.91
C GLN A 349 -13.73 16.16 -9.74
N ALA A 350 -13.32 15.32 -8.78
CA ALA A 350 -14.11 15.01 -7.58
C ALA A 350 -14.40 16.28 -6.76
N LYS A 351 -13.51 17.29 -6.82
CA LYS A 351 -13.71 18.60 -6.18
C LYS A 351 -14.40 19.63 -7.09
N GLY A 352 -15.04 19.19 -8.16
CA GLY A 352 -15.79 20.04 -9.07
C GLY A 352 -14.91 20.86 -10.05
N GLY A 353 -13.69 20.41 -10.31
CA GLY A 353 -12.83 20.93 -11.36
C GLY A 353 -13.22 20.41 -12.74
N GLY A 354 -12.90 21.17 -13.79
CA GLY A 354 -13.04 20.73 -15.18
C GLY A 354 -11.93 19.76 -15.60
N THR A 355 -11.65 19.70 -16.91
CA THR A 355 -10.57 18.86 -17.44
C THR A 355 -9.20 19.40 -17.05
N ALA A 356 -8.37 18.59 -16.37
CA ALA A 356 -6.96 18.89 -16.17
C ALA A 356 -6.14 18.51 -17.42
N LEU A 357 -5.08 19.26 -17.70
CA LEU A 357 -4.18 19.01 -18.82
C LEU A 357 -2.88 18.37 -18.32
N MET A 358 -2.28 17.48 -19.13
CA MET A 358 -0.98 16.88 -18.87
C MET A 358 0.03 17.24 -19.95
N GLN A 359 1.24 17.55 -19.52
CA GLN A 359 2.42 17.61 -20.38
C GLN A 359 3.55 16.82 -19.71
N THR A 360 4.30 16.07 -20.51
CA THR A 360 5.46 15.33 -20.03
C THR A 360 6.77 16.04 -20.38
N PHE A 361 7.80 15.80 -19.57
CA PHE A 361 9.18 16.22 -19.87
C PHE A 361 10.11 15.00 -19.78
N GLY A 362 11.22 15.06 -20.50
CA GLY A 362 12.22 14.01 -20.52
C GLY A 362 13.25 14.12 -19.40
N SER A 363 14.32 13.34 -19.48
CA SER A 363 15.42 13.36 -18.52
C SER A 363 16.11 14.74 -18.44
N THR A 364 16.88 14.96 -17.37
CA THR A 364 17.70 16.16 -17.18
C THR A 364 18.60 16.45 -18.41
N ALA A 365 19.13 15.41 -19.05
CA ALA A 365 19.93 15.56 -20.28
C ALA A 365 19.06 16.08 -21.45
N SER A 366 17.87 15.52 -21.64
CA SER A 366 16.91 15.95 -22.65
C SER A 366 16.42 17.39 -22.41
N LEU A 367 16.17 17.76 -21.13
CA LEU A 367 15.81 19.14 -20.78
C LEU A 367 16.91 20.14 -21.15
N LYS A 368 18.19 19.84 -20.83
CA LYS A 368 19.34 20.67 -21.20
C LYS A 368 19.47 20.83 -22.71
N GLU A 369 19.28 19.75 -23.47
CA GLU A 369 19.31 19.78 -24.92
C GLU A 369 18.19 20.65 -25.51
N SER A 370 16.98 20.55 -24.94
CA SER A 370 15.82 21.39 -25.32
C SER A 370 16.09 22.87 -25.09
N ILE A 371 16.67 23.23 -23.94
CA ILE A 371 17.08 24.61 -23.63
C ILE A 371 18.09 25.10 -24.65
N ASN A 372 19.14 24.32 -24.98
CA ASN A 372 20.17 24.68 -25.94
C ASN A 372 19.62 24.89 -27.37
N ARG A 373 18.51 24.22 -27.69
CA ARG A 373 17.81 24.38 -28.99
C ARG A 373 16.77 25.51 -28.97
N GLY A 374 16.62 26.24 -27.86
CA GLY A 374 15.57 27.25 -27.69
C GLY A 374 14.16 26.67 -27.65
N GLN A 375 14.03 25.36 -27.32
CA GLN A 375 12.76 24.68 -27.19
C GLN A 375 12.34 24.71 -25.71
N GLY A 376 11.27 25.45 -25.42
CA GLY A 376 10.71 25.54 -24.08
C GLY A 376 9.58 24.52 -23.83
N ILE A 377 9.15 24.43 -22.58
CA ILE A 377 7.90 23.78 -22.21
C ILE A 377 6.76 24.61 -22.81
N ARG A 378 5.91 23.96 -23.59
CA ARG A 378 4.73 24.62 -24.17
C ARG A 378 3.66 24.65 -23.09
N MET A 379 3.09 25.83 -22.81
CA MET A 379 1.94 25.97 -21.89
C MET A 379 0.66 25.42 -22.54
N THR A 380 0.72 24.17 -23.00
CA THR A 380 -0.35 23.39 -23.60
C THR A 380 -0.19 21.94 -23.14
N GLY A 381 -1.28 21.21 -23.03
CA GLY A 381 -1.24 19.82 -22.62
C GLY A 381 -2.31 18.99 -23.30
N THR A 382 -2.22 17.68 -23.16
CA THR A 382 -3.29 16.76 -23.55
C THR A 382 -4.27 16.63 -22.39
N PRO A 383 -5.60 16.58 -22.65
CA PRO A 383 -6.58 16.31 -21.60
C PRO A 383 -6.31 14.96 -20.91
N ILE A 384 -6.36 14.94 -19.58
CA ILE A 384 -6.28 13.71 -18.82
C ILE A 384 -7.66 13.09 -18.79
N ASN A 385 -7.82 11.91 -19.43
CA ASN A 385 -9.08 11.21 -19.45
C ASN A 385 -9.30 10.46 -18.13
N VAL A 386 -10.35 10.84 -17.42
CA VAL A 386 -10.86 10.16 -16.23
C VAL A 386 -12.25 9.62 -16.54
N ALA A 387 -12.59 8.43 -16.05
CA ALA A 387 -13.81 7.70 -16.38
C ALA A 387 -15.12 8.30 -15.84
N THR A 388 -15.14 9.57 -15.45
CA THR A 388 -16.33 10.29 -14.99
C THR A 388 -17.06 10.95 -16.16
N GLN A 389 -18.37 10.65 -16.30
CA GLN A 389 -19.22 11.21 -17.36
C GLN A 389 -19.49 12.69 -17.12
N GLY A 390 -19.42 13.49 -18.19
CA GLY A 390 -19.98 14.84 -18.22
C GLY A 390 -19.06 15.99 -17.83
N VAL A 391 -17.74 15.83 -17.95
CA VAL A 391 -16.80 16.92 -17.66
C VAL A 391 -16.79 17.92 -18.82
N GLU A 392 -17.21 19.16 -18.55
CA GLU A 392 -17.09 20.27 -19.51
C GLU A 392 -15.61 20.49 -19.87
N GLN A 393 -15.33 20.66 -21.16
CA GLN A 393 -14.03 21.13 -21.60
C GLN A 393 -13.80 22.51 -21.01
N ALA A 394 -12.83 22.62 -20.11
CA ALA A 394 -12.43 23.91 -19.59
C ALA A 394 -11.83 24.77 -20.72
N ASN A 395 -12.48 25.89 -21.02
CA ASN A 395 -12.02 26.88 -21.99
C ASN A 395 -11.32 28.02 -21.23
N GLY A 396 -10.01 28.15 -21.40
CA GLY A 396 -9.25 29.20 -20.73
C GLY A 396 -7.75 29.06 -20.92
N SER A 397 -7.00 30.01 -20.42
CA SER A 397 -5.54 29.93 -20.32
C SER A 397 -5.16 29.19 -19.02
N ILE A 398 -4.06 28.45 -19.05
CA ILE A 398 -3.50 27.76 -17.88
C ILE A 398 -3.19 28.79 -16.79
N ASP A 399 -3.79 28.65 -15.62
CA ASP A 399 -3.66 29.53 -14.45
C ASP A 399 -2.88 28.91 -13.29
N ALA A 400 -2.60 27.60 -13.37
CA ALA A 400 -1.81 26.85 -12.40
C ALA A 400 -1.01 25.72 -13.08
N VAL A 401 0.20 25.43 -12.57
CA VAL A 401 1.02 24.30 -13.03
C VAL A 401 1.44 23.49 -11.81
N TYR A 402 1.08 22.19 -11.78
CA TYR A 402 1.63 21.24 -10.83
C TYR A 402 2.82 20.51 -11.44
N ILE A 403 3.99 20.62 -10.81
CA ILE A 403 5.27 20.17 -11.33
C ILE A 403 5.79 19.03 -10.47
N VAL A 404 5.90 17.83 -11.04
CA VAL A 404 6.47 16.65 -10.38
C VAL A 404 7.90 16.47 -10.86
N ALA A 405 8.81 17.18 -10.24
CA ALA A 405 10.21 17.26 -10.64
C ALA A 405 11.13 17.13 -9.42
N THR A 406 12.30 16.58 -9.65
CA THR A 406 13.41 16.67 -8.70
C THR A 406 13.93 18.12 -8.66
N ARG A 407 14.78 18.45 -7.68
CA ARG A 407 15.44 19.74 -7.59
C ARG A 407 16.15 20.13 -8.90
N ASP A 408 16.95 19.20 -9.44
CA ASP A 408 17.76 19.46 -10.64
C ASP A 408 16.89 19.61 -11.90
N GLU A 409 15.79 18.85 -11.99
CA GLU A 409 14.81 19.01 -13.06
C GLU A 409 14.06 20.34 -12.92
N LEU A 410 13.62 20.72 -11.71
CA LEU A 410 12.90 21.97 -11.49
C LEU A 410 13.74 23.20 -11.84
N THR A 411 15.06 23.16 -11.56
CA THR A 411 16.01 24.22 -11.97
C THR A 411 16.02 24.45 -13.49
N LEU A 412 15.73 23.42 -14.28
CA LEU A 412 15.63 23.52 -15.74
C LEU A 412 14.19 23.84 -16.19
N VAL A 413 13.21 23.21 -15.57
CA VAL A 413 11.79 23.30 -15.94
C VAL A 413 11.22 24.70 -15.67
N LYS A 414 11.51 25.31 -14.53
CA LYS A 414 10.96 26.62 -14.16
C LYS A 414 11.33 27.73 -15.16
N PRO A 415 12.61 27.92 -15.56
CA PRO A 415 12.95 28.91 -16.60
C PRO A 415 12.27 28.62 -17.94
N MET A 416 12.09 27.33 -18.32
CA MET A 416 11.39 26.96 -19.55
C MET A 416 9.92 27.38 -19.50
N ILE A 417 9.26 27.22 -18.35
CA ILE A 417 7.90 27.71 -18.13
C ILE A 417 7.89 29.25 -18.24
N GLU A 418 8.81 29.95 -17.58
CA GLU A 418 8.92 31.40 -17.60
C GLU A 418 9.14 31.98 -19.00
N MET A 419 9.89 31.28 -19.85
CA MET A 419 10.06 31.66 -21.27
C MET A 419 8.78 31.46 -22.10
N ALA A 420 7.93 30.50 -21.73
CA ALA A 420 6.71 30.17 -22.47
C ALA A 420 5.51 31.08 -22.12
N ILE A 421 5.56 31.77 -20.99
CA ILE A 421 4.47 32.62 -20.52
C ILE A 421 4.68 34.10 -20.91
N SER A 422 3.57 34.76 -21.26
CA SER A 422 3.58 36.23 -21.45
C SER A 422 3.54 36.93 -20.09
N SER A 423 4.05 38.18 -20.06
CA SER A 423 4.06 38.99 -18.84
C SER A 423 2.67 39.29 -18.24
N ARG A 424 1.59 39.03 -18.99
CA ARG A 424 0.20 39.30 -18.59
C ARG A 424 -0.51 38.13 -17.93
N GLN A 425 0.03 36.89 -18.07
CA GLN A 425 -0.59 35.66 -17.56
C GLN A 425 0.49 34.80 -16.92
N ARG A 426 0.70 34.98 -15.61
CA ARG A 426 1.61 34.14 -14.84
C ARG A 426 0.81 33.08 -14.09
N PRO A 427 0.88 31.82 -14.48
CA PRO A 427 0.28 30.74 -13.70
C PRO A 427 0.96 30.62 -12.33
N ALA A 428 0.21 30.21 -11.32
CA ALA A 428 0.79 29.82 -10.04
C ALA A 428 1.53 28.48 -10.20
N LEU A 429 2.73 28.37 -9.62
CA LEU A 429 3.56 27.17 -9.71
C LEU A 429 3.50 26.40 -8.40
N TYR A 430 3.17 25.11 -8.51
CA TYR A 430 3.13 24.16 -7.42
C TYR A 430 4.06 23.01 -7.75
N ALA A 431 4.83 22.53 -6.78
CA ALA A 431 5.75 21.43 -6.96
C ALA A 431 5.51 20.32 -5.92
N SER A 432 5.87 19.11 -6.25
CA SER A 432 5.89 18.01 -5.28
C SER A 432 7.07 18.15 -4.31
N SER A 433 7.03 17.43 -3.21
CA SER A 433 8.11 17.37 -2.21
C SER A 433 9.48 16.97 -2.81
N ARG A 434 9.49 16.28 -3.97
CA ARG A 434 10.70 15.91 -4.70
C ARG A 434 11.61 17.10 -5.07
N SER A 435 11.03 18.30 -5.22
CA SER A 435 11.75 19.53 -5.52
C SER A 435 12.54 20.09 -4.34
N ASN A 436 12.22 19.64 -3.12
CA ASN A 436 12.88 20.08 -1.89
C ASN A 436 13.87 19.04 -1.41
N GLN A 437 15.15 19.33 -1.56
CA GLN A 437 16.26 18.48 -1.14
C GLN A 437 17.15 19.19 -0.12
N GLY A 438 17.81 18.41 0.74
CA GLY A 438 18.61 18.93 1.85
C GLY A 438 19.78 19.85 1.45
N ASN A 439 20.21 19.81 0.20
CA ASN A 439 21.30 20.61 -0.36
C ASN A 439 20.83 21.89 -1.07
N SER A 440 19.56 22.29 -0.95
CA SER A 440 19.03 23.51 -1.56
C SER A 440 19.72 24.73 -0.98
N ASN A 441 20.68 25.30 -1.74
CA ASN A 441 21.41 26.51 -1.35
C ASN A 441 20.53 27.79 -1.51
N ALA A 442 21.07 28.92 -1.10
CA ALA A 442 20.34 30.19 -1.21
C ALA A 442 20.01 30.54 -2.67
N ASP A 443 20.92 30.26 -3.61
CA ASP A 443 20.74 30.56 -5.03
C ASP A 443 19.55 29.78 -5.59
N TYR A 444 19.46 28.48 -5.34
CA TYR A 444 18.31 27.67 -5.73
C TYR A 444 16.99 28.24 -5.19
N ARG A 445 16.97 28.65 -3.92
CA ARG A 445 15.76 29.21 -3.32
C ARG A 445 15.35 30.55 -3.92
N PHE A 446 16.33 31.37 -4.35
CA PHE A 446 16.05 32.59 -5.10
C PHE A 446 15.57 32.31 -6.52
N GLU A 447 16.18 31.31 -7.19
CA GLU A 447 15.71 30.86 -8.52
C GLU A 447 14.29 30.31 -8.48
N MET A 448 13.92 29.63 -7.40
CA MET A 448 12.57 29.05 -7.21
C MET A 448 11.58 30.03 -6.60
N GLU A 449 11.90 31.33 -6.52
CA GLU A 449 11.01 32.35 -5.97
C GLU A 449 9.58 32.21 -6.49
N GLY A 450 8.61 32.17 -5.56
CA GLY A 450 7.20 32.05 -5.84
C GLY A 450 6.65 30.65 -6.01
N VAL A 451 7.51 29.63 -6.18
CA VAL A 451 7.05 28.23 -6.27
C VAL A 451 6.56 27.75 -4.91
N LYS A 452 5.32 27.25 -4.86
CA LYS A 452 4.76 26.54 -3.71
C LYS A 452 5.09 25.05 -3.84
N PHE A 453 5.31 24.38 -2.71
CA PHE A 453 5.56 22.92 -2.72
C PHE A 453 5.02 22.24 -1.47
N SER A 454 4.59 21.00 -1.61
CA SER A 454 4.19 20.16 -0.47
C SER A 454 5.42 19.60 0.25
N GLU A 455 5.36 19.43 1.57
CA GLU A 455 6.43 18.81 2.34
C GLU A 455 5.88 18.15 3.62
N VAL A 456 6.60 17.14 4.15
CA VAL A 456 6.21 16.52 5.42
C VAL A 456 6.37 17.49 6.60
N PRO A 457 5.49 17.43 7.62
CA PRO A 457 5.54 18.32 8.79
C PRO A 457 6.89 18.38 9.47
N LEU A 458 7.60 17.25 9.57
CA LEU A 458 8.94 17.18 10.16
C LEU A 458 9.94 18.09 9.43
N LEU A 459 9.91 18.14 8.11
CA LEU A 459 10.77 19.01 7.30
C LEU A 459 10.20 20.42 7.14
N ALA A 460 8.88 20.58 7.29
CA ALA A 460 8.21 21.88 7.30
C ALA A 460 8.41 22.67 8.61
N GLY A 461 9.15 22.14 9.58
CA GLY A 461 9.51 22.84 10.81
C GLY A 461 8.54 22.62 11.97
N ALA A 462 7.66 21.64 11.91
CA ALA A 462 6.71 21.32 12.99
C ALA A 462 7.39 21.02 14.34
N ASN A 463 8.59 20.43 14.31
CA ASN A 463 9.39 20.16 15.50
C ASN A 463 10.90 20.22 15.19
N ASN A 464 11.53 21.34 15.47
CA ASN A 464 12.95 21.57 15.19
C ASN A 464 13.89 20.67 16.00
N ASN A 465 13.53 20.27 17.22
CA ASN A 465 14.34 19.36 18.03
C ASN A 465 14.32 17.96 17.44
N LEU A 466 13.14 17.49 17.06
CA LEU A 466 12.99 16.21 16.40
C LEU A 466 13.74 16.18 15.04
N ARG A 467 13.68 17.28 14.29
CA ARG A 467 14.43 17.42 13.04
C ARG A 467 15.95 17.34 13.28
N LYS A 468 16.48 18.03 14.30
CA LYS A 468 17.90 17.93 14.68
C LYS A 468 18.30 16.52 15.12
N GLN A 469 17.45 15.84 15.88
CA GLN A 469 17.67 14.45 16.28
C GLN A 469 17.70 13.52 15.06
N ALA A 470 16.75 13.67 14.14
CA ALA A 470 16.69 12.91 12.89
C ALA A 470 17.94 13.17 12.02
N GLN A 471 18.40 14.42 11.93
CA GLN A 471 19.56 14.80 11.12
C GLN A 471 20.82 14.00 11.48
N GLY A 472 21.05 13.74 12.75
CA GLY A 472 22.18 12.91 13.22
C GLY A 472 22.07 11.44 12.82
N LYS A 473 20.90 10.96 12.35
CA LYS A 473 20.63 9.56 12.02
C LYS A 473 20.50 9.30 10.52
N VAL A 474 20.02 10.29 9.77
CA VAL A 474 19.72 10.15 8.32
C VAL A 474 20.58 11.07 7.45
N ASN A 475 21.73 11.53 7.95
CA ASN A 475 22.76 12.29 7.21
C ASN A 475 22.22 13.48 6.39
N ASN A 476 21.18 14.17 6.87
CA ASN A 476 20.53 15.28 6.18
C ASN A 476 19.92 14.94 4.80
N ASP A 477 19.70 13.67 4.51
CA ASP A 477 19.01 13.21 3.34
C ASP A 477 17.48 13.34 3.54
N TYR A 478 16.83 14.21 2.77
CA TYR A 478 15.41 14.49 2.93
C TYR A 478 14.51 13.30 2.55
N SER A 479 14.96 12.41 1.68
CA SER A 479 14.24 11.18 1.40
C SER A 479 14.23 10.27 2.63
N LEU A 480 15.37 10.14 3.29
CA LEU A 480 15.47 9.39 4.54
C LEU A 480 14.75 10.09 5.71
N PHE A 481 14.70 11.44 5.73
CA PHE A 481 13.87 12.16 6.70
C PHE A 481 12.38 11.83 6.56
N ARG A 482 11.88 11.72 5.32
CA ARG A 482 10.49 11.34 5.06
C ARG A 482 10.21 9.92 5.53
N LEU A 483 11.14 8.99 5.32
CA LEU A 483 11.03 7.62 5.82
C LEU A 483 11.16 7.55 7.36
N TYR A 484 12.00 8.35 7.95
CA TYR A 484 12.08 8.49 9.40
C TYR A 484 10.76 9.02 9.99
N ALA A 485 10.16 10.04 9.34
CA ALA A 485 8.84 10.55 9.71
C ALA A 485 7.75 9.48 9.57
N MET A 486 7.80 8.67 8.49
CA MET A 486 6.93 7.52 8.31
C MET A 486 7.06 6.51 9.46
N GLY A 487 8.29 6.25 9.93
CA GLY A 487 8.54 5.37 11.07
C GLY A 487 7.88 5.87 12.36
N ILE A 488 7.96 7.19 12.62
CA ILE A 488 7.28 7.81 13.77
C ILE A 488 5.76 7.59 13.68
N ASP A 489 5.20 7.85 12.52
CA ASP A 489 3.75 7.73 12.33
C ASP A 489 3.30 6.28 12.35
N ALA A 490 4.11 5.35 11.82
CA ALA A 490 3.84 3.93 11.91
C ALA A 490 3.73 3.44 13.36
N TRP A 491 4.55 3.98 14.29
CA TRP A 491 4.40 3.72 15.72
C TRP A 491 3.07 4.26 16.26
N SER A 492 2.71 5.50 15.92
CA SER A 492 1.44 6.10 16.35
C SER A 492 0.22 5.32 15.84
N LEU A 493 0.25 4.93 14.54
CA LEU A 493 -0.81 4.13 13.91
C LEU A 493 -0.89 2.73 14.52
N ALA A 494 0.24 2.09 14.80
CA ALA A 494 0.29 0.77 15.44
C ALA A 494 -0.38 0.77 16.83
N ASN A 495 -0.18 1.83 17.63
CA ASN A 495 -0.82 1.98 18.93
C ASN A 495 -2.31 2.35 18.86
N ASN A 496 -2.79 2.76 17.70
CA ASN A 496 -4.17 3.10 17.42
C ASN A 496 -4.83 2.12 16.44
N TYR A 497 -4.24 0.95 16.20
CA TYR A 497 -4.63 0.05 15.13
C TYR A 497 -6.12 -0.32 15.14
N ASP A 498 -6.67 -0.65 16.32
CA ASP A 498 -8.09 -0.97 16.45
C ASP A 498 -9.00 0.23 16.09
N ASN A 499 -8.53 1.46 16.33
CA ASN A 499 -9.25 2.68 15.93
C ASN A 499 -9.21 2.90 14.41
N LEU A 500 -8.11 2.51 13.75
CA LEU A 500 -8.01 2.61 12.28
C LEU A 500 -9.09 1.77 11.59
N GLN A 501 -9.39 0.61 12.14
CA GLN A 501 -10.36 -0.32 11.56
C GLN A 501 -11.81 0.04 11.87
N ASN A 502 -12.06 0.63 13.03
CA ASN A 502 -13.41 0.81 13.54
C ASN A 502 -13.90 2.27 13.49
N ASN A 503 -13.02 3.22 13.23
CA ASN A 503 -13.35 4.64 13.28
C ASN A 503 -12.95 5.37 11.97
N GLY A 504 -13.86 5.42 11.01
CA GLY A 504 -13.68 6.17 9.76
C GLY A 504 -13.45 7.70 9.92
N GLN A 505 -13.52 8.22 11.16
CA GLN A 505 -13.21 9.61 11.50
C GLN A 505 -11.81 9.75 12.12
N PHE A 506 -11.01 8.66 12.16
CA PHE A 506 -9.67 8.72 12.73
C PHE A 506 -8.81 9.74 11.98
N ARG A 507 -8.23 10.66 12.74
CA ARG A 507 -7.27 11.66 12.25
C ARG A 507 -6.18 11.91 13.29
N VAL A 508 -4.95 12.09 12.82
CA VAL A 508 -3.80 12.44 13.68
C VAL A 508 -2.82 13.31 12.89
N ASN A 509 -2.30 14.37 13.53
CA ASN A 509 -1.22 15.17 12.95
C ASN A 509 0.10 14.44 13.15
N GLY A 510 0.55 13.76 12.11
CA GLY A 510 1.77 12.97 12.11
C GLY A 510 3.00 13.76 11.69
N ALA A 511 4.15 13.10 11.80
CA ALA A 511 5.43 13.62 11.34
C ALA A 511 5.54 13.62 9.79
N SER A 512 4.81 12.73 9.11
CA SER A 512 4.78 12.60 7.64
C SER A 512 3.57 13.25 6.97
N GLY A 513 2.59 13.74 7.73
CA GLY A 513 1.39 14.40 7.22
C GLY A 513 0.26 14.42 8.26
N MET A 514 -0.83 15.09 7.98
CA MET A 514 -2.09 14.84 8.68
C MET A 514 -2.66 13.54 8.11
N LEU A 515 -2.78 12.52 8.97
CA LEU A 515 -3.18 11.17 8.61
C LEU A 515 -4.68 10.99 8.82
N SER A 516 -5.34 10.35 7.87
CA SER A 516 -6.76 9.96 7.97
C SER A 516 -6.98 8.59 7.34
N VAL A 517 -7.96 7.85 7.86
CA VAL A 517 -8.32 6.53 7.32
C VAL A 517 -9.37 6.69 6.22
N HIS A 518 -9.17 5.99 5.12
CA HIS A 518 -10.10 5.88 4.00
C HIS A 518 -10.59 4.43 3.82
N GLU A 519 -11.38 4.18 2.79
CA GLU A 519 -11.86 2.83 2.44
C GLU A 519 -10.72 1.82 2.36
N ASN A 520 -11.02 0.57 2.69
CA ASN A 520 -10.05 -0.54 2.75
C ASN A 520 -8.88 -0.30 3.71
N CYS A 521 -9.07 0.53 4.75
CA CYS A 521 -8.05 0.91 5.72
C CYS A 521 -6.78 1.49 5.07
N VAL A 522 -6.93 2.28 4.02
CA VAL A 522 -5.84 3.05 3.42
C VAL A 522 -5.63 4.34 4.20
N ILE A 523 -4.42 4.59 4.65
CA ILE A 523 -4.05 5.81 5.37
C ILE A 523 -3.65 6.88 4.36
N TYR A 524 -4.50 7.88 4.20
CA TYR A 524 -4.26 9.05 3.38
C TYR A 524 -3.47 10.11 4.16
N ARG A 525 -2.57 10.82 3.47
CA ARG A 525 -1.74 11.88 4.04
C ARG A 525 -2.05 13.22 3.39
N GLU A 526 -2.37 14.21 4.21
CA GLU A 526 -2.44 15.60 3.79
C GLU A 526 -1.19 16.34 4.24
N LEU A 527 -0.53 17.04 3.30
CA LEU A 527 0.75 17.71 3.51
C LEU A 527 0.59 19.21 3.62
N PRO A 528 1.37 19.89 4.49
CA PRO A 528 1.45 21.34 4.51
C PRO A 528 2.13 21.88 3.25
N TRP A 529 1.73 23.07 2.85
CA TRP A 529 2.29 23.81 1.72
C TRP A 529 3.28 24.86 2.17
N LEU A 530 4.45 24.83 1.56
CA LEU A 530 5.53 25.79 1.74
C LEU A 530 5.74 26.58 0.44
N GLN A 531 6.45 27.69 0.52
CA GLN A 531 6.79 28.52 -0.62
C GLN A 531 8.23 29.04 -0.52
N PHE A 532 8.94 29.07 -1.64
CA PHE A 532 10.19 29.79 -1.75
C PHE A 532 9.90 31.28 -1.86
N LYS A 533 10.33 32.05 -0.86
CA LYS A 533 10.07 33.51 -0.77
C LYS A 533 11.29 34.23 -0.19
N GLN A 534 11.88 35.13 -0.97
CA GLN A 534 13.07 35.90 -0.58
C GLN A 534 14.27 35.03 -0.18
N GLY A 535 14.51 33.96 -0.97
CA GLY A 535 15.59 33.01 -0.70
C GLY A 535 15.39 32.13 0.55
N GLN A 536 14.21 32.15 1.15
CA GLN A 536 13.82 31.36 2.32
C GLN A 536 12.67 30.42 1.97
N VAL A 537 12.48 29.39 2.79
CA VAL A 537 11.29 28.54 2.76
C VAL A 537 10.35 29.05 3.86
N LYS A 538 9.12 29.39 3.47
CA LYS A 538 8.07 29.90 4.36
C LYS A 538 6.78 29.11 4.16
N PRO A 539 5.87 29.08 5.15
CA PRO A 539 4.52 28.56 4.92
C PRO A 539 3.87 29.28 3.72
N ALA A 540 3.22 28.53 2.83
CA ALA A 540 2.48 29.11 1.73
C ALA A 540 1.22 29.81 2.27
N GLN A 541 0.93 31.00 1.75
CA GLN A 541 -0.26 31.78 2.07
C GLN A 541 -1.32 31.57 1.01
#